data_0e8ba22d787eb0703b4933376af413cf
#
_entry.id   0e8ba22d787eb0703b4933376af413cf
#
_cell.length_a   1.000
_cell.length_b   1.000
_cell.length_c   1.000
_cell.angle_alpha   90.00
_cell.angle_beta   90.00
_cell.angle_gamma   90.00
#
_symmetry.space_group_name_H-M   'P 1'
#
loop_
_entity.id
_entity.type
_entity.pdbx_description
1 polymer ?
#
loop_
_entity_poly.entity_id
_entity_poly.type
_entity_poly.pdbx_seq_one_letter_code
_entity_poly.pdbx_strand_id
1 'polypeptide(L)'
;MLKPFSQLKSRFSSHLNPRLKSRLKQRLNALLCTLPLLASGPLLANPDNSWQQTLEDAKGQTVYFNAWGGSPEINAYLVWAGQELARDYQVKLVQVKVDDIAQSVSQLLANKQAGKQAGGPIDLLWVNGENFKALKEQGLLGAPFTAELPNMALVDSSLPVSEDFTLPVEGLEAPWGIGQLNLMVDTEEVARAPTSAAALLAWAKAHPGRFTYPKPPQFHGSSFLKQILLELTPNPTPLYREATESDFAKLTAPLWAWLDELHPALWRKGKLFPTSAAETRQLLDDGELAMAISFNPQEAQSAAQIGALPPSVEAVAMEKGALTNSHFLAIPFNASARAGAKVVANFLLSPAAQARKANPAFWGDPSVLRADALPDSAKGQPALRFKAVAEPHPSWQLKLEAAWAERYGH
;
A
#
# COMPACT_ATOMS: atom_id res chain seq x y z
N MET A 1 -35.60 -35.08 25.83
CA MET A 1 -35.55 -36.45 26.38
C MET A 1 -34.60 -37.26 25.53
N LEU A 2 -33.35 -37.36 25.95
CA LEU A 2 -32.34 -38.24 25.35
C LEU A 2 -31.47 -38.73 26.51
N LYS A 3 -31.47 -40.05 26.75
CA LYS A 3 -30.77 -40.75 27.80
C LYS A 3 -29.31 -41.04 27.38
N PRO A 4 -28.36 -41.10 28.31
CA PRO A 4 -26.92 -41.24 28.00
C PRO A 4 -26.53 -42.72 27.79
N PHE A 5 -25.59 -42.91 26.88
CA PHE A 5 -24.88 -44.19 26.63
C PHE A 5 -23.83 -44.45 27.72
N SER A 6 -24.17 -45.26 28.70
CA SER A 6 -23.22 -45.89 29.62
C SER A 6 -23.65 -47.32 29.89
N GLN A 7 -23.24 -48.25 29.06
CA GLN A 7 -23.17 -49.69 29.38
C GLN A 7 -22.67 -50.45 28.14
N LEU A 8 -21.37 -50.63 28.03
CA LEU A 8 -20.74 -51.76 27.29
C LEU A 8 -19.25 -51.91 27.72
N LYS A 9 -19.06 -52.26 28.99
CA LYS A 9 -17.79 -52.81 29.47
C LYS A 9 -18.06 -53.83 30.56
N SER A 10 -18.47 -55.02 30.17
CA SER A 10 -18.32 -56.25 31.00
C SER A 10 -18.76 -57.44 30.16
N ARG A 11 -17.83 -58.10 29.51
CA ARG A 11 -17.82 -59.52 29.15
C ARG A 11 -16.71 -59.74 28.14
N PHE A 12 -15.51 -59.98 28.64
CA PHE A 12 -14.44 -60.82 28.02
C PHE A 12 -13.24 -60.80 28.95
N SER A 13 -13.34 -61.55 30.06
CA SER A 13 -12.19 -61.86 30.91
C SER A 13 -12.50 -63.17 31.65
N SER A 14 -12.31 -64.28 30.98
CA SER A 14 -12.04 -65.57 31.60
C SER A 14 -11.64 -66.56 30.48
N HIS A 15 -10.52 -67.24 30.75
CA HIS A 15 -9.87 -68.32 29.99
C HIS A 15 -8.68 -67.89 29.09
N LEU A 16 -7.60 -67.54 29.72
CA LEU A 16 -6.26 -67.72 29.14
C LEU A 16 -5.29 -68.26 30.21
N ASN A 17 -4.71 -69.43 29.89
CA ASN A 17 -3.86 -70.30 30.70
C ASN A 17 -2.59 -69.56 31.20
N PRO A 18 -2.24 -69.64 32.52
CA PRO A 18 -1.11 -68.87 33.12
C PRO A 18 0.26 -69.11 32.49
N ARG A 19 0.46 -70.25 31.84
CA ARG A 19 1.75 -70.58 31.19
C ARG A 19 2.00 -69.88 29.86
N LEU A 20 1.01 -69.20 29.27
CA LEU A 20 1.20 -68.38 28.05
C LEU A 20 1.62 -66.95 28.36
N LYS A 21 1.33 -66.46 29.58
CA LYS A 21 1.67 -65.10 30.00
C LYS A 21 3.17 -64.88 30.28
N SER A 22 3.91 -65.96 30.65
CA SER A 22 5.34 -65.83 30.94
C SER A 22 6.23 -65.84 29.69
N ARG A 23 5.81 -66.53 28.64
CA ARG A 23 6.59 -66.56 27.36
C ARG A 23 6.34 -65.32 26.48
N LEU A 24 5.24 -64.64 26.64
CA LEU A 24 5.01 -63.38 25.92
C LEU A 24 5.76 -62.16 26.54
N LYS A 25 5.96 -62.16 27.87
CA LYS A 25 6.76 -61.13 28.55
C LYS A 25 8.24 -61.21 28.27
N GLN A 26 8.80 -62.41 28.06
CA GLN A 26 10.23 -62.57 27.75
C GLN A 26 10.59 -62.28 26.29
N ARG A 27 9.63 -62.36 25.36
CA ARG A 27 9.90 -61.98 23.96
C ARG A 27 9.64 -60.49 23.66
N LEU A 28 8.91 -59.78 24.52
CA LEU A 28 8.74 -58.33 24.38
C LEU A 28 9.92 -57.50 24.93
N ASN A 29 10.70 -58.04 25.88
CA ASN A 29 11.86 -57.36 26.45
C ASN A 29 13.17 -57.54 25.65
N ALA A 30 13.20 -58.37 24.60
CA ALA A 30 14.37 -58.56 23.76
C ALA A 30 14.32 -57.78 22.44
N LEU A 31 13.25 -57.03 22.14
CA LEU A 31 13.09 -56.22 20.93
C LEU A 31 13.13 -54.71 21.19
N LEU A 32 13.52 -54.28 22.40
CA LEU A 32 13.52 -52.86 22.81
C LEU A 32 14.91 -52.25 22.98
N CYS A 33 15.95 -52.92 22.47
CA CYS A 33 17.31 -52.38 22.50
C CYS A 33 17.92 -52.44 21.10
N THR A 34 17.56 -51.54 20.20
CA THR A 34 18.38 -50.93 19.13
C THR A 34 17.44 -50.27 18.09
N LEU A 35 16.69 -49.23 18.48
CA LEU A 35 16.34 -48.19 17.53
C LEU A 35 17.20 -46.97 17.89
N PRO A 36 18.04 -46.45 16.99
CA PRO A 36 18.62 -45.15 17.20
C PRO A 36 17.44 -44.15 17.22
N LEU A 37 17.29 -43.38 18.31
CA LEU A 37 16.52 -42.17 18.32
C LEU A 37 17.15 -41.23 17.26
N LEU A 38 16.63 -41.27 16.05
CA LEU A 38 16.74 -40.16 15.15
C LEU A 38 15.90 -39.04 15.81
N ALA A 39 16.56 -38.20 16.60
CA ALA A 39 16.06 -36.94 17.02
C ALA A 39 15.85 -36.14 15.72
N SER A 40 14.66 -36.23 15.15
CA SER A 40 14.16 -35.27 14.18
C SER A 40 13.96 -33.94 14.94
N GLY A 41 15.07 -33.23 15.17
CA GLY A 41 15.01 -31.82 15.47
C GLY A 41 14.24 -31.17 14.32
N PRO A 42 13.45 -30.10 14.57
CA PRO A 42 12.89 -29.33 13.48
C PRO A 42 14.08 -28.97 12.58
N LEU A 43 14.07 -29.44 11.33
CA LEU A 43 14.92 -28.86 10.27
C LEU A 43 14.48 -27.38 10.22
N LEU A 44 15.27 -26.50 10.81
CA LEU A 44 15.21 -25.09 10.49
C LEU A 44 15.52 -25.04 8.99
N ALA A 45 14.48 -24.83 8.18
CA ALA A 45 14.64 -24.64 6.76
C ALA A 45 15.63 -23.49 6.60
N ASN A 46 16.75 -23.75 5.92
CA ASN A 46 17.72 -22.71 5.62
C ASN A 46 16.98 -21.67 4.76
N PRO A 47 16.91 -20.37 5.14
CA PRO A 47 16.18 -19.33 4.40
C PRO A 47 16.57 -19.31 2.91
N ASP A 48 17.84 -19.58 2.60
CA ASP A 48 18.33 -19.65 1.22
C ASP A 48 17.67 -20.78 0.42
N ASN A 49 17.44 -21.96 1.04
CA ASN A 49 16.78 -23.07 0.35
C ASN A 49 15.29 -22.77 0.08
N SER A 50 14.62 -22.01 0.96
CA SER A 50 13.20 -21.67 0.78
C SER A 50 13.01 -20.64 -0.36
N TRP A 51 13.93 -19.67 -0.50
CA TRP A 51 13.88 -18.71 -1.59
C TRP A 51 14.20 -19.34 -2.94
N GLN A 52 15.20 -20.24 -3.01
CA GLN A 52 15.50 -20.99 -4.22
C GLN A 52 14.31 -21.82 -4.70
N GLN A 53 13.56 -22.44 -3.78
CA GLN A 53 12.32 -23.15 -4.13
C GLN A 53 11.27 -22.20 -4.68
N THR A 54 11.11 -20.99 -4.08
CA THR A 54 10.19 -19.96 -4.59
C THR A 54 10.55 -19.54 -6.01
N LEU A 55 11.86 -19.40 -6.33
CA LEU A 55 12.33 -19.08 -7.68
C LEU A 55 11.98 -20.17 -8.69
N GLU A 56 12.18 -21.45 -8.32
CA GLU A 56 11.82 -22.59 -9.20
C GLU A 56 10.30 -22.66 -9.42
N ASP A 57 9.51 -22.52 -8.37
CA ASP A 57 8.03 -22.56 -8.45
C ASP A 57 7.46 -21.39 -9.26
N ALA A 58 8.17 -20.27 -9.33
CA ALA A 58 7.74 -19.08 -10.06
C ALA A 58 7.96 -19.19 -11.58
N LYS A 59 8.88 -20.04 -12.05
CA LYS A 59 9.21 -20.16 -13.47
C LYS A 59 8.00 -20.46 -14.34
N GLY A 60 7.82 -19.69 -15.39
CA GLY A 60 6.71 -19.81 -16.33
C GLY A 60 5.39 -19.25 -15.82
N GLN A 61 5.32 -18.73 -14.60
CA GLN A 61 4.11 -18.10 -14.08
C GLN A 61 3.86 -16.73 -14.73
N THR A 62 2.57 -16.41 -14.90
CA THR A 62 2.11 -15.05 -15.23
C THR A 62 1.52 -14.44 -13.99
N VAL A 63 2.04 -13.27 -13.60
CA VAL A 63 1.59 -12.49 -12.43
C VAL A 63 0.73 -11.33 -12.93
N TYR A 64 -0.54 -11.32 -12.57
CA TYR A 64 -1.46 -10.22 -12.83
C TYR A 64 -1.38 -9.21 -11.68
N PHE A 65 -0.79 -8.06 -11.97
CA PHE A 65 -0.55 -6.99 -11.02
C PHE A 65 -1.57 -5.86 -11.22
N ASN A 66 -2.56 -5.76 -10.34
CA ASN A 66 -3.50 -4.65 -10.34
C ASN A 66 -2.82 -3.43 -9.71
N ALA A 67 -2.56 -2.45 -10.56
CA ALA A 67 -1.84 -1.22 -10.21
C ALA A 67 -2.48 -0.02 -10.89
N TRP A 68 -2.41 1.14 -10.22
CA TRP A 68 -2.88 2.39 -10.79
C TRP A 68 -2.24 2.68 -12.15
N GLY A 69 -3.07 3.01 -13.14
CA GLY A 69 -2.68 3.16 -14.54
C GLY A 69 -2.60 4.60 -15.04
N GLY A 70 -2.81 5.60 -14.19
CA GLY A 70 -2.99 7.01 -14.58
C GLY A 70 -1.71 7.79 -14.92
N SER A 71 -0.50 7.17 -14.83
CA SER A 71 0.77 7.80 -15.22
C SER A 71 1.48 6.99 -16.32
N PRO A 72 1.83 7.63 -17.43
CA PRO A 72 2.66 7.02 -18.47
C PRO A 72 4.03 6.54 -17.95
N GLU A 73 4.65 7.29 -17.03
CA GLU A 73 5.96 7.00 -16.46
C GLU A 73 5.91 5.72 -15.60
N ILE A 74 4.89 5.58 -14.76
CA ILE A 74 4.66 4.37 -13.95
C ILE A 74 4.41 3.17 -14.86
N ASN A 75 3.58 3.34 -15.89
CA ASN A 75 3.29 2.29 -16.83
C ASN A 75 4.55 1.84 -17.59
N ALA A 76 5.41 2.79 -18.01
CA ALA A 76 6.68 2.50 -18.65
C ALA A 76 7.67 1.78 -17.71
N TYR A 77 7.72 2.18 -16.43
CA TYR A 77 8.51 1.50 -15.42
C TYR A 77 8.06 0.03 -15.23
N LEU A 78 6.76 -0.23 -15.16
CA LEU A 78 6.23 -1.58 -15.00
C LEU A 78 6.44 -2.44 -16.25
N VAL A 79 6.41 -1.86 -17.45
CA VAL A 79 6.79 -2.55 -18.70
C VAL A 79 8.26 -2.96 -18.65
N TRP A 80 9.15 -2.06 -18.24
CA TRP A 80 10.57 -2.38 -18.07
C TRP A 80 10.77 -3.49 -17.02
N ALA A 81 10.14 -3.37 -15.85
CA ALA A 81 10.21 -4.39 -14.80
C ALA A 81 9.77 -5.77 -15.31
N GLY A 82 8.71 -5.81 -16.13
CA GLY A 82 8.23 -7.05 -16.77
C GLY A 82 9.25 -7.66 -17.74
N GLN A 83 10.02 -6.84 -18.48
CA GLN A 83 11.09 -7.33 -19.36
C GLN A 83 12.24 -7.94 -18.55
N GLU A 84 12.69 -7.29 -17.47
CA GLU A 84 13.73 -7.81 -16.59
C GLU A 84 13.29 -9.13 -15.90
N LEU A 85 12.06 -9.16 -15.38
CA LEU A 85 11.50 -10.37 -14.76
C LEU A 85 11.38 -11.55 -15.72
N ALA A 86 10.99 -11.29 -16.96
CA ALA A 86 10.91 -12.34 -17.98
C ALA A 86 12.29 -12.87 -18.35
N ARG A 87 13.29 -11.99 -18.47
CA ARG A 87 14.67 -12.36 -18.81
C ARG A 87 15.36 -13.15 -17.71
N ASP A 88 15.28 -12.65 -16.47
CA ASP A 88 16.12 -13.12 -15.36
C ASP A 88 15.45 -14.21 -14.52
N TYR A 89 14.11 -14.20 -14.44
CA TYR A 89 13.33 -15.09 -13.57
C TYR A 89 12.32 -15.96 -14.32
N GLN A 90 12.16 -15.78 -15.64
CA GLN A 90 11.14 -16.46 -16.43
C GLN A 90 9.71 -16.24 -15.89
N VAL A 91 9.47 -15.09 -15.25
CA VAL A 91 8.17 -14.66 -14.73
C VAL A 91 7.61 -13.58 -15.66
N LYS A 92 6.37 -13.77 -16.13
CA LYS A 92 5.67 -12.77 -16.94
C LYS A 92 4.87 -11.83 -16.03
N LEU A 93 5.20 -10.54 -16.02
CA LEU A 93 4.42 -9.52 -15.35
C LEU A 93 3.38 -8.93 -16.31
N VAL A 94 2.12 -8.86 -15.88
CA VAL A 94 1.02 -8.21 -16.60
C VAL A 94 0.40 -7.16 -15.70
N GLN A 95 0.63 -5.88 -16.00
CA GLN A 95 -0.09 -4.81 -15.32
C GLN A 95 -1.57 -4.82 -15.74
N VAL A 96 -2.45 -4.96 -14.76
CA VAL A 96 -3.89 -4.70 -14.89
C VAL A 96 -4.12 -3.28 -14.39
N LYS A 97 -4.33 -2.35 -15.33
CA LYS A 97 -4.52 -0.93 -15.01
C LYS A 97 -5.88 -0.73 -14.34
N VAL A 98 -5.87 -0.12 -13.18
CA VAL A 98 -7.07 0.30 -12.45
C VAL A 98 -7.02 1.80 -12.19
N ASP A 99 -8.18 2.42 -12.16
CA ASP A 99 -8.31 3.84 -11.80
C ASP A 99 -8.28 4.01 -10.28
N ASP A 100 -8.84 3.00 -9.57
CA ASP A 100 -8.86 2.92 -8.11
C ASP A 100 -8.74 1.46 -7.67
N ILE A 101 -7.88 1.19 -6.68
CA ILE A 101 -7.65 -0.16 -6.16
C ILE A 101 -8.87 -0.73 -5.40
N ALA A 102 -9.80 0.10 -4.94
CA ALA A 102 -11.06 -0.32 -4.33
C ALA A 102 -11.89 -1.23 -5.26
N GLN A 103 -11.74 -1.09 -6.60
CA GLN A 103 -12.34 -2.00 -7.58
C GLN A 103 -11.81 -3.43 -7.42
N SER A 104 -10.49 -3.57 -7.19
CA SER A 104 -9.85 -4.87 -6.95
C SER A 104 -10.26 -5.46 -5.61
N VAL A 105 -10.40 -4.64 -4.55
CA VAL A 105 -10.91 -5.06 -3.24
C VAL A 105 -12.34 -5.62 -3.39
N SER A 106 -13.20 -4.92 -4.11
CA SER A 106 -14.58 -5.36 -4.38
C SER A 106 -14.62 -6.70 -5.14
N GLN A 107 -13.74 -6.87 -6.14
CA GLN A 107 -13.62 -8.11 -6.90
C GLN A 107 -13.15 -9.29 -6.02
N LEU A 108 -12.18 -9.07 -5.13
CA LEU A 108 -11.71 -10.08 -4.20
C LEU A 108 -12.79 -10.48 -3.20
N LEU A 109 -13.57 -9.52 -2.69
CA LEU A 109 -14.69 -9.78 -1.81
C LEU A 109 -15.76 -10.64 -2.50
N ALA A 110 -16.10 -10.32 -3.75
CA ALA A 110 -17.02 -11.11 -4.56
C ALA A 110 -16.51 -12.55 -4.81
N ASN A 111 -15.19 -12.71 -5.07
CA ASN A 111 -14.57 -14.04 -5.21
C ASN A 111 -14.68 -14.84 -3.91
N LYS A 112 -14.41 -14.21 -2.76
CA LYS A 112 -14.53 -14.86 -1.44
C LYS A 112 -15.95 -15.30 -1.15
N GLN A 113 -16.93 -14.43 -1.39
CA GLN A 113 -18.36 -14.73 -1.22
C GLN A 113 -18.84 -15.86 -2.15
N ALA A 114 -18.26 -15.95 -3.36
CA ALA A 114 -18.52 -17.05 -4.30
C ALA A 114 -17.74 -18.33 -3.97
N GLY A 115 -17.02 -18.39 -2.84
CA GLY A 115 -16.24 -19.57 -2.41
C GLY A 115 -14.98 -19.86 -3.22
N LYS A 116 -14.50 -18.91 -4.02
CA LYS A 116 -13.28 -19.06 -4.85
C LYS A 116 -12.02 -18.88 -4.02
N GLN A 117 -11.59 -19.94 -3.36
CA GLN A 117 -10.43 -19.94 -2.46
C GLN A 117 -9.05 -20.02 -3.16
N ALA A 118 -9.01 -20.32 -4.45
CA ALA A 118 -7.80 -20.42 -5.28
C ALA A 118 -8.12 -20.04 -6.73
N GLY A 119 -7.11 -19.86 -7.56
CA GLY A 119 -7.28 -19.58 -8.98
C GLY A 119 -7.88 -18.19 -9.26
N GLY A 120 -7.63 -17.23 -8.39
CA GLY A 120 -8.09 -15.86 -8.54
C GLY A 120 -7.41 -15.15 -9.71
N PRO A 121 -8.04 -14.09 -10.24
CA PRO A 121 -7.50 -13.34 -11.39
C PRO A 121 -6.50 -12.25 -11.00
N ILE A 122 -6.22 -12.06 -9.71
CA ILE A 122 -5.32 -11.05 -9.16
C ILE A 122 -4.25 -11.77 -8.38
N ASP A 123 -2.96 -11.52 -8.71
CA ASP A 123 -1.83 -12.13 -8.04
C ASP A 123 -1.08 -11.13 -7.16
N LEU A 124 -1.07 -9.87 -7.54
CA LEU A 124 -0.41 -8.79 -6.81
C LEU A 124 -1.26 -7.52 -6.87
N LEU A 125 -1.24 -6.75 -5.79
CA LEU A 125 -1.92 -5.47 -5.66
C LEU A 125 -0.93 -4.38 -5.29
N TRP A 126 -1.08 -3.19 -5.89
CA TRP A 126 -0.54 -1.95 -5.34
C TRP A 126 -1.59 -1.38 -4.38
N VAL A 127 -1.29 -1.32 -3.10
CA VAL A 127 -2.27 -0.99 -2.07
C VAL A 127 -1.70 -0.01 -1.04
N ASN A 128 -2.57 0.73 -0.40
CA ASN A 128 -2.30 1.52 0.81
C ASN A 128 -3.61 1.85 1.55
N GLY A 129 -3.47 2.26 2.80
CA GLY A 129 -4.47 2.92 3.62
C GLY A 129 -5.77 2.16 3.83
N GLU A 130 -6.87 2.78 3.45
CA GLU A 130 -8.21 2.23 3.63
C GLU A 130 -8.42 0.93 2.85
N ASN A 131 -7.73 0.77 1.73
CA ASN A 131 -7.77 -0.46 0.94
C ASN A 131 -7.07 -1.61 1.67
N PHE A 132 -5.91 -1.36 2.30
CA PHE A 132 -5.25 -2.35 3.16
C PHE A 132 -6.14 -2.73 4.35
N LYS A 133 -6.72 -1.73 5.03
CA LYS A 133 -7.68 -1.97 6.11
C LYS A 133 -8.81 -2.91 5.66
N ALA A 134 -9.46 -2.59 4.54
CA ALA A 134 -10.54 -3.38 4.01
C ALA A 134 -10.10 -4.81 3.66
N LEU A 135 -8.94 -4.97 3.00
CA LEU A 135 -8.38 -6.29 2.67
C LEU A 135 -8.09 -7.12 3.92
N LYS A 136 -7.49 -6.50 4.96
CA LYS A 136 -7.12 -7.16 6.21
C LYS A 136 -8.35 -7.59 7.01
N GLU A 137 -9.29 -6.68 7.24
CA GLU A 137 -10.52 -6.95 8.02
C GLU A 137 -11.44 -7.98 7.36
N GLN A 138 -11.52 -7.95 6.03
CA GLN A 138 -12.31 -8.90 5.26
C GLN A 138 -11.59 -10.24 5.04
N GLY A 139 -10.33 -10.39 5.48
CA GLY A 139 -9.51 -11.59 5.27
C GLY A 139 -9.30 -11.88 3.78
N LEU A 140 -9.02 -10.86 2.98
CA LEU A 140 -8.79 -10.95 1.53
C LEU A 140 -7.31 -11.06 1.17
N LEU A 141 -6.42 -10.97 2.14
CA LEU A 141 -4.98 -11.14 1.98
C LEU A 141 -4.57 -12.61 2.16
N GLY A 142 -3.50 -12.99 1.48
CA GLY A 142 -2.84 -14.27 1.68
C GLY A 142 -2.07 -14.31 3.00
N ALA A 143 -1.35 -15.41 3.26
CA ALA A 143 -0.48 -15.49 4.43
C ALA A 143 0.64 -14.42 4.38
N PRO A 144 1.19 -13.97 5.52
CA PRO A 144 2.38 -13.11 5.53
C PRO A 144 3.49 -13.67 4.65
N PHE A 145 4.20 -12.80 3.94
CA PHE A 145 5.20 -13.24 2.96
C PHE A 145 6.49 -12.40 2.96
N THR A 146 6.50 -11.24 3.61
CA THR A 146 7.63 -10.30 3.50
C THR A 146 8.93 -10.86 4.08
N ALA A 147 8.85 -11.67 5.14
CA ALA A 147 10.01 -12.32 5.73
C ALA A 147 10.69 -13.35 4.79
N GLU A 148 10.01 -13.75 3.73
CA GLU A 148 10.54 -14.65 2.71
C GLU A 148 11.29 -13.90 1.60
N LEU A 149 11.18 -12.57 1.53
CA LEU A 149 11.79 -11.76 0.48
C LEU A 149 13.21 -11.32 0.89
N PRO A 150 14.28 -11.76 0.19
CA PRO A 150 15.65 -11.36 0.53
C PRO A 150 15.89 -9.85 0.60
N ASN A 151 15.28 -9.09 -0.31
CA ASN A 151 15.47 -7.63 -0.37
C ASN A 151 14.75 -6.85 0.74
N MET A 152 13.87 -7.49 1.53
CA MET A 152 13.32 -6.85 2.73
C MET A 152 14.40 -6.46 3.75
N ALA A 153 15.53 -7.18 3.79
CA ALA A 153 16.67 -6.82 4.63
C ALA A 153 17.34 -5.48 4.26
N LEU A 154 17.06 -4.94 3.07
CA LEU A 154 17.60 -3.69 2.56
C LEU A 154 16.69 -2.48 2.85
N VAL A 155 15.45 -2.71 3.28
CA VAL A 155 14.46 -1.65 3.54
C VAL A 155 14.91 -0.79 4.72
N ASP A 156 14.72 0.51 4.61
CA ASP A 156 14.99 1.49 5.66
C ASP A 156 13.84 1.49 6.68
N SER A 157 14.09 0.91 7.85
CA SER A 157 13.11 0.84 8.94
C SER A 157 12.82 2.19 9.61
N SER A 158 13.55 3.24 9.29
CA SER A 158 13.25 4.60 9.77
C SER A 158 12.11 5.28 9.02
N LEU A 159 11.74 4.72 7.85
CA LEU A 159 10.59 5.16 7.06
C LEU A 159 9.28 4.54 7.60
N PRO A 160 8.11 5.10 7.28
CA PRO A 160 6.82 4.56 7.69
C PRO A 160 6.46 3.30 6.89
N VAL A 161 7.21 2.19 7.10
CA VAL A 161 7.09 0.93 6.36
C VAL A 161 6.56 -0.24 7.20
N SER A 162 6.39 -0.02 8.51
CA SER A 162 5.85 -1.01 9.45
C SER A 162 4.35 -0.88 9.68
N GLU A 163 3.79 0.24 9.27
CA GLU A 163 2.37 0.57 9.40
C GLU A 163 1.86 1.16 8.08
N ASP A 164 0.64 0.81 7.71
CA ASP A 164 -0.10 1.45 6.63
C ASP A 164 -1.30 2.20 7.24
N PHE A 165 -1.28 3.54 7.16
CA PHE A 165 -2.24 4.44 7.81
C PHE A 165 -2.54 4.01 9.26
N THR A 166 -1.51 3.94 10.11
CA THR A 166 -1.56 3.50 11.51
C THR A 166 -1.90 2.03 11.78
N LEU A 167 -2.11 1.23 10.74
CA LEU A 167 -2.39 -0.20 10.89
C LEU A 167 -1.11 -1.02 10.69
N PRO A 168 -0.74 -1.89 11.63
CA PRO A 168 0.44 -2.75 11.48
C PRO A 168 0.33 -3.64 10.23
N VAL A 169 1.38 -3.65 9.41
CA VAL A 169 1.44 -4.43 8.15
C VAL A 169 1.57 -5.94 8.38
N GLU A 170 2.16 -6.36 9.50
CA GLU A 170 2.27 -7.77 9.95
C GLU A 170 2.81 -8.74 8.88
N GLY A 171 3.65 -8.24 7.98
CA GLY A 171 4.21 -9.03 6.89
C GLY A 171 3.23 -9.35 5.75
N LEU A 172 2.02 -8.80 5.74
CA LEU A 172 0.98 -9.03 4.75
C LEU A 172 1.19 -8.22 3.46
N GLU A 173 2.04 -7.19 3.53
CA GLU A 173 2.39 -6.33 2.41
C GLU A 173 3.85 -5.88 2.50
N ALA A 174 4.49 -5.71 1.34
CA ALA A 174 5.87 -5.28 1.21
C ALA A 174 5.93 -3.82 0.76
N PRO A 175 6.67 -2.92 1.45
CA PRO A 175 6.80 -1.54 1.01
C PRO A 175 7.60 -1.48 -0.30
N TRP A 176 7.23 -0.60 -1.24
CA TRP A 176 8.00 -0.44 -2.48
C TRP A 176 8.17 1.00 -2.94
N GLY A 177 7.45 1.95 -2.33
CA GLY A 177 7.61 3.36 -2.57
C GLY A 177 7.07 4.21 -1.43
N ILE A 178 7.32 5.50 -1.49
CA ILE A 178 6.88 6.46 -0.49
C ILE A 178 6.45 7.76 -1.16
N GLY A 179 5.30 8.27 -0.77
CA GLY A 179 4.73 9.50 -1.30
C GLY A 179 4.57 10.57 -0.24
N GLN A 180 4.62 11.83 -0.68
CA GLN A 180 4.39 13.00 0.16
C GLN A 180 3.48 14.00 -0.57
N LEU A 181 2.36 14.37 0.06
CA LEU A 181 1.47 15.37 -0.50
C LEU A 181 2.17 16.71 -0.61
N ASN A 182 2.10 17.31 -1.78
CA ASN A 182 2.66 18.62 -2.05
C ASN A 182 1.78 19.42 -3.01
N LEU A 183 2.03 20.71 -3.07
CA LEU A 183 1.50 21.58 -4.12
C LEU A 183 2.55 21.65 -5.24
N MET A 184 2.16 21.41 -6.46
CA MET A 184 2.91 21.82 -7.65
C MET A 184 2.50 23.26 -7.95
N VAL A 185 3.43 24.19 -7.87
CA VAL A 185 3.20 25.63 -7.94
C VAL A 185 3.97 26.21 -9.13
N ASP A 186 3.28 26.86 -10.06
CA ASP A 186 3.93 27.63 -11.12
C ASP A 186 4.49 28.94 -10.54
N THR A 187 5.82 29.02 -10.42
CA THR A 187 6.51 30.16 -9.82
C THR A 187 6.51 31.42 -10.68
N GLU A 188 6.18 31.34 -11.96
CA GLU A 188 5.96 32.51 -12.82
C GLU A 188 4.60 33.17 -12.54
N GLU A 189 3.61 32.40 -12.07
CA GLU A 189 2.27 32.88 -11.75
C GLU A 189 2.08 33.15 -10.24
N VAL A 190 2.82 32.44 -9.38
CA VAL A 190 2.66 32.49 -7.92
C VAL A 190 3.97 32.98 -7.29
N ALA A 191 4.10 34.28 -7.12
CA ALA A 191 5.30 34.91 -6.60
C ALA A 191 5.70 34.39 -5.19
N ARG A 192 4.75 33.94 -4.39
CA ARG A 192 4.95 33.32 -3.08
C ARG A 192 4.00 32.17 -2.87
N ALA A 193 4.50 30.96 -2.87
CA ALA A 193 3.72 29.75 -2.64
C ALA A 193 3.04 29.77 -1.27
N PRO A 194 1.73 29.41 -1.17
CA PRO A 194 1.04 29.30 0.09
C PRO A 194 1.47 28.02 0.82
N THR A 195 2.00 28.16 2.04
CA THR A 195 2.53 27.05 2.84
C THR A 195 1.67 26.71 4.07
N SER A 196 0.47 27.31 4.18
CA SER A 196 -0.49 27.00 5.24
C SER A 196 -1.91 27.03 4.72
N ALA A 197 -2.85 26.39 5.41
CA ALA A 197 -4.26 26.41 5.05
C ALA A 197 -4.80 27.87 4.97
N ALA A 198 -4.40 28.74 5.89
CA ALA A 198 -4.78 30.16 5.88
C ALA A 198 -4.22 30.90 4.66
N ALA A 199 -2.93 30.69 4.32
CA ALA A 199 -2.28 31.30 3.17
C ALA A 199 -2.90 30.80 1.84
N LEU A 200 -3.22 29.51 1.75
CA LEU A 200 -3.86 28.92 0.57
C LEU A 200 -5.26 29.52 0.34
N LEU A 201 -6.05 29.65 1.40
CA LEU A 201 -7.37 30.26 1.33
C LEU A 201 -7.29 31.73 0.89
N ALA A 202 -6.37 32.50 1.49
CA ALA A 202 -6.16 33.91 1.15
C ALA A 202 -5.73 34.06 -0.32
N TRP A 203 -4.79 33.21 -0.77
CA TRP A 203 -4.33 33.21 -2.15
C TRP A 203 -5.45 32.84 -3.14
N ALA A 204 -6.22 31.79 -2.86
CA ALA A 204 -7.32 31.35 -3.73
C ALA A 204 -8.42 32.44 -3.85
N LYS A 205 -8.72 33.11 -2.76
CA LYS A 205 -9.67 34.27 -2.78
C LYS A 205 -9.15 35.44 -3.60
N ALA A 206 -7.85 35.71 -3.59
CA ALA A 206 -7.24 36.76 -4.39
C ALA A 206 -7.10 36.38 -5.88
N HIS A 207 -7.04 35.07 -6.19
CA HIS A 207 -6.89 34.54 -7.54
C HIS A 207 -7.97 33.48 -7.85
N PRO A 208 -9.24 33.88 -7.91
CA PRO A 208 -10.35 32.93 -8.06
C PRO A 208 -10.26 32.18 -9.38
N GLY A 209 -10.50 30.87 -9.28
CA GLY A 209 -10.45 29.93 -10.41
C GLY A 209 -9.08 29.34 -10.69
N ARG A 210 -8.01 29.76 -10.01
CA ARG A 210 -6.63 29.36 -10.30
C ARG A 210 -6.11 28.18 -9.47
N PHE A 211 -6.96 27.59 -8.64
CA PHE A 211 -6.68 26.39 -7.85
C PHE A 211 -7.91 25.48 -7.79
N THR A 212 -7.68 24.19 -7.69
CA THR A 212 -8.68 23.17 -7.34
C THR A 212 -7.99 21.90 -6.84
N TYR A 213 -8.79 20.89 -6.48
CA TYR A 213 -8.35 19.56 -6.11
C TYR A 213 -9.28 18.50 -6.71
N PRO A 214 -8.83 17.24 -6.91
CA PRO A 214 -9.68 16.17 -7.43
C PRO A 214 -10.85 15.86 -6.51
N LYS A 215 -11.98 15.47 -7.09
CA LYS A 215 -13.19 15.13 -6.35
C LYS A 215 -12.96 13.89 -5.45
N PRO A 216 -13.16 13.94 -4.11
CA PRO A 216 -13.23 12.74 -3.30
C PRO A 216 -14.34 11.77 -3.80
N PRO A 217 -14.14 10.44 -3.73
CA PRO A 217 -13.10 9.72 -3.00
C PRO A 217 -11.78 9.50 -3.77
N GLN A 218 -11.52 10.25 -4.84
CA GLN A 218 -10.24 10.17 -5.53
C GLN A 218 -9.09 10.44 -4.53
N PHE A 219 -8.05 9.59 -4.56
CA PHE A 219 -6.96 9.55 -3.57
C PHE A 219 -6.35 10.93 -3.25
N HIS A 220 -6.03 11.75 -4.27
CA HIS A 220 -5.44 13.08 -4.05
C HIS A 220 -6.43 14.03 -3.41
N GLY A 221 -7.71 13.94 -3.75
CA GLY A 221 -8.76 14.74 -3.12
C GLY A 221 -8.92 14.39 -1.65
N SER A 222 -9.03 13.12 -1.33
CA SER A 222 -9.10 12.63 0.06
C SER A 222 -7.85 12.99 0.85
N SER A 223 -6.67 12.88 0.24
CA SER A 223 -5.39 13.26 0.85
C SER A 223 -5.31 14.77 1.11
N PHE A 224 -5.84 15.60 0.20
CA PHE A 224 -5.94 17.03 0.43
C PHE A 224 -6.82 17.36 1.63
N LEU A 225 -7.99 16.72 1.77
CA LEU A 225 -8.84 16.92 2.96
C LEU A 225 -8.11 16.55 4.24
N LYS A 226 -7.36 15.44 4.26
CA LYS A 226 -6.56 15.01 5.42
C LYS A 226 -5.44 16.00 5.74
N GLN A 227 -4.71 16.49 4.72
CA GLN A 227 -3.66 17.51 4.91
C GLN A 227 -4.23 18.78 5.54
N ILE A 228 -5.33 19.29 5.01
CA ILE A 228 -5.96 20.52 5.55
C ILE A 228 -6.52 20.27 6.96
N LEU A 229 -7.10 19.10 7.22
CA LEU A 229 -7.54 18.74 8.57
C LEU A 229 -6.38 18.77 9.57
N LEU A 230 -5.21 18.20 9.21
CA LEU A 230 -4.00 18.23 10.03
C LEU A 230 -3.48 19.66 10.21
N GLU A 231 -3.51 20.49 9.17
CA GLU A 231 -3.12 21.89 9.25
C GLU A 231 -4.01 22.69 10.22
N LEU A 232 -5.32 22.44 10.20
CA LEU A 232 -6.29 23.15 11.03
C LEU A 232 -6.41 22.58 12.45
N THR A 233 -5.88 21.37 12.70
CA THR A 233 -5.95 20.72 14.00
C THR A 233 -4.72 21.05 14.86
N PRO A 234 -4.86 21.77 16.00
CA PRO A 234 -3.71 22.11 16.86
C PRO A 234 -3.05 20.89 17.49
N ASN A 235 -3.84 19.90 17.92
CA ASN A 235 -3.37 18.62 18.46
C ASN A 235 -3.88 17.46 17.61
N PRO A 236 -3.06 16.89 16.71
CA PRO A 236 -3.50 15.83 15.80
C PRO A 236 -3.59 14.43 16.45
N THR A 237 -3.18 14.24 17.70
CA THR A 237 -3.19 12.93 18.37
C THR A 237 -4.49 12.13 18.22
N PRO A 238 -5.69 12.74 18.31
CA PRO A 238 -6.93 12.00 18.10
C PRO A 238 -7.11 11.47 16.67
N LEU A 239 -6.47 12.10 15.67
CA LEU A 239 -6.58 11.69 14.27
C LEU A 239 -5.86 10.36 13.98
N TYR A 240 -4.93 9.95 14.85
CA TYR A 240 -4.18 8.69 14.72
C TYR A 240 -4.88 7.49 15.39
N ARG A 241 -6.14 7.65 15.79
CA ARG A 241 -7.00 6.61 16.35
C ARG A 241 -8.30 6.54 15.57
N GLU A 242 -9.04 5.45 15.75
CA GLU A 242 -10.35 5.30 15.14
C GLU A 242 -11.26 6.51 15.46
N ALA A 243 -11.90 7.04 14.41
CA ALA A 243 -12.76 8.22 14.52
C ALA A 243 -14.07 7.86 15.24
N THR A 244 -14.29 8.46 16.43
CA THR A 244 -15.61 8.46 17.06
C THR A 244 -16.49 9.55 16.43
N GLU A 245 -17.83 9.43 16.53
CA GLU A 245 -18.74 10.44 15.99
C GLU A 245 -18.52 11.84 16.62
N SER A 246 -18.30 11.88 17.93
CA SER A 246 -18.04 13.13 18.65
C SER A 246 -16.71 13.78 18.27
N ASP A 247 -15.64 12.98 18.12
CA ASP A 247 -14.33 13.49 17.70
C ASP A 247 -14.39 13.96 16.25
N PHE A 248 -15.06 13.19 15.36
CA PHE A 248 -15.22 13.56 13.97
C PHE A 248 -15.93 14.91 13.84
N ALA A 249 -17.12 15.07 14.42
CA ALA A 249 -17.87 16.31 14.34
C ALA A 249 -17.06 17.52 14.86
N LYS A 250 -16.38 17.37 16.01
CA LYS A 250 -15.60 18.44 16.63
C LYS A 250 -14.36 18.83 15.83
N LEU A 251 -13.57 17.84 15.40
CA LEU A 251 -12.28 18.09 14.75
C LEU A 251 -12.42 18.52 13.28
N THR A 252 -13.51 18.09 12.61
CA THR A 252 -13.73 18.46 11.21
C THR A 252 -14.51 19.77 11.04
N ALA A 253 -15.13 20.31 12.08
CA ALA A 253 -15.87 21.56 11.97
C ALA A 253 -15.02 22.72 11.38
N PRO A 254 -13.75 22.94 11.78
CA PRO A 254 -12.90 23.95 11.15
C PRO A 254 -12.58 23.66 9.67
N LEU A 255 -12.46 22.37 9.29
CA LEU A 255 -12.22 21.97 7.91
C LEU A 255 -13.42 22.34 7.04
N TRP A 256 -14.64 22.02 7.47
CA TRP A 256 -15.84 22.34 6.69
C TRP A 256 -16.03 23.85 6.54
N ALA A 257 -15.84 24.62 7.62
CA ALA A 257 -15.90 26.09 7.55
C ALA A 257 -14.85 26.65 6.57
N TRP A 258 -13.64 26.09 6.56
CA TRP A 258 -12.58 26.49 5.64
C TRP A 258 -12.91 26.12 4.18
N LEU A 259 -13.49 24.94 3.93
CA LEU A 259 -13.92 24.50 2.59
C LEU A 259 -15.10 25.34 2.08
N ASP A 260 -16.06 25.71 2.93
CA ASP A 260 -17.18 26.57 2.57
C ASP A 260 -16.70 27.95 2.07
N GLU A 261 -15.57 28.43 2.63
CA GLU A 261 -14.93 29.66 2.18
C GLU A 261 -14.06 29.48 0.93
N LEU A 262 -13.43 28.30 0.77
CA LEU A 262 -12.55 28.00 -0.35
C LEU A 262 -13.31 27.74 -1.66
N HIS A 263 -14.38 26.92 -1.61
CA HIS A 263 -15.05 26.41 -2.81
C HIS A 263 -15.51 27.51 -3.77
N PRO A 264 -16.09 28.64 -3.34
CA PRO A 264 -16.44 29.72 -4.25
C PRO A 264 -15.27 30.33 -5.03
N ALA A 265 -14.04 30.19 -4.51
CA ALA A 265 -12.80 30.66 -5.11
C ALA A 265 -12.08 29.63 -5.98
N LEU A 266 -12.51 28.37 -5.97
CA LEU A 266 -11.92 27.31 -6.79
C LEU A 266 -12.24 27.46 -8.28
N TRP A 267 -11.49 26.71 -9.10
CA TRP A 267 -11.80 26.49 -10.51
C TRP A 267 -13.27 26.14 -10.70
N ARG A 268 -13.91 26.71 -11.72
CA ARG A 268 -15.36 26.58 -11.97
C ARG A 268 -16.22 26.93 -10.74
N LYS A 269 -15.69 27.76 -9.83
CA LYS A 269 -16.38 28.20 -8.58
C LYS A 269 -16.75 27.03 -7.65
N GLY A 270 -15.97 25.95 -7.66
CA GLY A 270 -16.22 24.75 -6.87
C GLY A 270 -17.51 24.00 -7.22
N LYS A 271 -18.09 24.25 -8.40
CA LYS A 271 -19.26 23.51 -8.90
C LYS A 271 -18.87 22.25 -9.68
N LEU A 272 -17.65 22.22 -10.17
CA LEU A 272 -17.04 21.09 -10.84
C LEU A 272 -15.67 20.85 -10.23
N PHE A 273 -15.34 19.60 -10.10
CA PHE A 273 -14.04 19.14 -9.59
C PHE A 273 -13.41 18.16 -10.59
N PRO A 274 -12.09 18.21 -10.81
CA PRO A 274 -11.40 17.20 -11.60
C PRO A 274 -11.64 15.79 -11.05
N THR A 275 -11.69 14.82 -11.94
CA THR A 275 -11.94 13.41 -11.61
C THR A 275 -10.66 12.65 -11.29
N SER A 276 -9.49 13.25 -11.58
CA SER A 276 -8.18 12.62 -11.38
C SER A 276 -7.07 13.65 -11.15
N ALA A 277 -5.94 13.18 -10.57
CA ALA A 277 -4.72 13.98 -10.49
C ALA A 277 -4.15 14.31 -11.89
N ALA A 278 -4.29 13.39 -12.84
CA ALA A 278 -3.84 13.62 -14.22
C ALA A 278 -4.59 14.78 -14.87
N GLU A 279 -5.92 14.88 -14.66
CA GLU A 279 -6.72 16.00 -15.14
C GLU A 279 -6.28 17.33 -14.47
N THR A 280 -6.01 17.31 -13.16
CA THR A 280 -5.53 18.50 -12.44
C THR A 280 -4.17 18.95 -12.95
N ARG A 281 -3.25 18.01 -13.24
CA ARG A 281 -1.96 18.31 -13.86
C ARG A 281 -2.12 18.90 -15.25
N GLN A 282 -3.04 18.37 -16.06
CA GLN A 282 -3.30 18.91 -17.39
C GLN A 282 -3.82 20.36 -17.33
N LEU A 283 -4.71 20.65 -16.39
CA LEU A 283 -5.20 22.02 -16.18
C LEU A 283 -4.09 23.00 -15.74
N LEU A 284 -3.07 22.49 -15.01
CA LEU A 284 -1.88 23.27 -14.67
C LEU A 284 -1.00 23.51 -15.90
N ASP A 285 -0.77 22.47 -16.74
CA ASP A 285 0.00 22.57 -17.98
C ASP A 285 -0.68 23.54 -18.98
N ASP A 286 -1.99 23.48 -19.10
CA ASP A 286 -2.79 24.36 -19.95
C ASP A 286 -2.87 25.82 -19.44
N GLY A 287 -2.32 26.09 -18.25
CA GLY A 287 -2.37 27.41 -17.60
C GLY A 287 -3.76 27.81 -17.09
N GLU A 288 -4.72 26.88 -17.00
CA GLU A 288 -6.01 27.15 -16.33
C GLU A 288 -5.84 27.25 -14.81
N LEU A 289 -4.92 26.45 -14.24
CA LEU A 289 -4.53 26.52 -12.83
C LEU A 289 -3.14 27.11 -12.70
N ALA A 290 -2.84 27.72 -11.56
CA ALA A 290 -1.51 28.13 -11.14
C ALA A 290 -0.89 27.17 -10.12
N MET A 291 -1.71 26.30 -9.55
CA MET A 291 -1.30 25.27 -8.61
C MET A 291 -2.15 24.02 -8.78
N ALA A 292 -1.51 22.86 -8.61
CA ALA A 292 -2.14 21.53 -8.57
C ALA A 292 -1.62 20.75 -7.35
N ILE A 293 -2.23 19.60 -7.05
CA ILE A 293 -1.80 18.72 -5.96
C ILE A 293 -1.10 17.52 -6.56
N SER A 294 -0.01 17.10 -5.94
CA SER A 294 0.67 15.83 -6.22
C SER A 294 0.94 15.06 -4.93
N PHE A 295 1.08 13.76 -5.04
CA PHE A 295 1.57 12.90 -3.96
C PHE A 295 3.01 12.42 -4.22
N ASN A 296 3.62 12.84 -5.31
CA ASN A 296 5.03 12.61 -5.63
C ASN A 296 5.81 13.95 -5.61
N PRO A 297 6.73 14.15 -4.65
CA PRO A 297 7.51 15.39 -4.57
C PRO A 297 8.40 15.67 -5.78
N GLN A 298 8.64 14.67 -6.63
CA GLN A 298 9.47 14.80 -7.83
C GLN A 298 8.64 14.92 -9.12
N GLU A 299 7.30 14.86 -9.04
CA GLU A 299 6.43 14.90 -10.23
C GLU A 299 6.63 16.17 -11.06
N ALA A 300 6.71 17.34 -10.42
CA ALA A 300 6.97 18.59 -11.13
C ALA A 300 8.25 18.52 -11.97
N GLN A 301 9.35 18.03 -11.38
CA GLN A 301 10.63 17.88 -12.06
C GLN A 301 10.56 16.82 -13.18
N SER A 302 9.96 15.66 -12.91
CA SER A 302 9.84 14.58 -13.91
C SER A 302 8.99 15.02 -15.08
N ALA A 303 7.86 15.68 -14.83
CA ALA A 303 6.96 16.17 -15.87
C ALA A 303 7.60 17.30 -16.72
N ALA A 304 8.37 18.19 -16.09
CA ALA A 304 9.12 19.22 -16.81
C ALA A 304 10.18 18.62 -17.75
N GLN A 305 10.86 17.53 -17.35
CA GLN A 305 11.88 16.87 -18.21
C GLN A 305 11.30 16.29 -19.51
N ILE A 306 10.04 15.89 -19.51
CA ILE A 306 9.35 15.35 -20.71
C ILE A 306 8.44 16.39 -21.37
N GLY A 307 8.44 17.64 -20.91
CA GLY A 307 7.63 18.72 -21.47
C GLY A 307 6.14 18.61 -21.17
N ALA A 308 5.76 17.89 -20.09
CA ALA A 308 4.37 17.73 -19.64
C ALA A 308 3.99 18.75 -18.54
N LEU A 309 4.91 19.61 -18.12
CA LEU A 309 4.70 20.78 -17.28
C LEU A 309 5.74 21.85 -17.62
N PRO A 310 5.45 23.13 -17.41
CA PRO A 310 6.45 24.20 -17.48
C PRO A 310 7.61 23.98 -16.49
N PRO A 311 8.86 24.34 -16.84
CA PRO A 311 10.00 24.22 -15.93
C PRO A 311 9.92 25.14 -14.71
N SER A 312 9.00 26.11 -14.73
CA SER A 312 8.68 27.01 -13.60
C SER A 312 7.88 26.32 -12.49
N VAL A 313 7.34 25.11 -12.74
CA VAL A 313 6.54 24.40 -11.73
C VAL A 313 7.44 23.73 -10.71
N GLU A 314 7.24 24.06 -9.44
CA GLU A 314 8.00 23.52 -8.31
C GLU A 314 7.08 22.82 -7.28
N ALA A 315 7.63 21.81 -6.60
CA ALA A 315 6.94 21.13 -5.50
C ALA A 315 7.17 21.88 -4.17
N VAL A 316 6.08 22.18 -3.47
CA VAL A 316 6.08 22.93 -2.20
C VAL A 316 5.22 22.20 -1.17
N ALA A 317 5.72 22.05 0.06
CA ALA A 317 4.97 21.45 1.17
C ALA A 317 4.37 22.52 2.09
N MET A 318 3.39 22.12 2.89
CA MET A 318 2.83 22.92 3.98
C MET A 318 3.84 23.05 5.14
N GLU A 319 3.73 24.11 5.97
CA GLU A 319 4.64 24.40 7.08
C GLU A 319 4.67 23.31 8.16
N LYS A 320 3.53 22.68 8.45
CA LYS A 320 3.48 21.56 9.39
C LYS A 320 4.17 20.31 8.85
N GLY A 321 4.35 20.20 7.56
CA GLY A 321 4.94 19.11 6.82
C GLY A 321 3.98 18.56 5.78
N ALA A 322 4.42 17.54 5.05
CA ALA A 322 3.70 16.86 4.01
C ALA A 322 3.08 15.56 4.53
N LEU A 323 1.81 15.35 4.31
CA LEU A 323 1.16 14.07 4.54
C LEU A 323 1.95 12.99 3.80
N THR A 324 2.44 12.01 4.54
CA THR A 324 3.40 11.01 4.03
C THR A 324 2.87 9.61 4.28
N ASN A 325 2.85 8.79 3.24
CA ASN A 325 2.59 7.37 3.38
C ASN A 325 3.50 6.54 2.47
N SER A 326 3.66 5.28 2.83
CA SER A 326 4.23 4.27 1.95
C SER A 326 3.15 3.67 1.09
N HIS A 327 3.52 3.19 -0.09
CA HIS A 327 2.67 2.31 -0.86
C HIS A 327 3.30 0.93 -0.92
N PHE A 328 2.43 -0.07 -0.97
CA PHE A 328 2.79 -1.44 -0.69
C PHE A 328 2.37 -2.39 -1.80
N LEU A 329 2.97 -3.57 -1.78
CA LEU A 329 2.65 -4.71 -2.62
C LEU A 329 2.01 -5.80 -1.75
N ALA A 330 0.79 -6.20 -2.05
CA ALA A 330 0.07 -7.22 -1.30
C ALA A 330 -0.34 -8.39 -2.19
N ILE A 331 -0.32 -9.60 -1.64
CA ILE A 331 -0.72 -10.84 -2.32
C ILE A 331 -2.09 -11.29 -1.81
N PRO A 332 -3.11 -11.37 -2.69
CA PRO A 332 -4.45 -11.81 -2.30
C PRO A 332 -4.50 -13.26 -1.81
N PHE A 333 -5.54 -13.59 -1.02
CA PHE A 333 -5.75 -14.92 -0.45
C PHE A 333 -5.86 -16.04 -1.51
N ASN A 334 -6.41 -15.74 -2.69
CA ASN A 334 -6.67 -16.68 -3.77
C ASN A 334 -5.78 -16.49 -4.99
N ALA A 335 -4.63 -15.80 -4.85
CA ALA A 335 -3.67 -15.59 -5.93
C ALA A 335 -3.28 -16.92 -6.61
N SER A 336 -3.30 -16.93 -7.94
CA SER A 336 -2.95 -18.09 -8.76
C SER A 336 -1.45 -18.31 -8.88
N ALA A 337 -0.68 -17.20 -8.93
CA ALA A 337 0.77 -17.17 -9.14
C ALA A 337 1.50 -16.62 -7.91
N ARG A 338 1.26 -17.21 -6.72
CA ARG A 338 1.81 -16.72 -5.46
C ARG A 338 3.34 -16.71 -5.43
N ALA A 339 4.01 -17.73 -5.96
CA ALA A 339 5.47 -17.75 -6.04
C ALA A 339 5.99 -16.64 -6.97
N GLY A 340 5.39 -16.49 -8.15
CA GLY A 340 5.70 -15.41 -9.08
C GLY A 340 5.46 -14.03 -8.47
N ALA A 341 4.37 -13.84 -7.71
CA ALA A 341 4.08 -12.58 -7.02
C ALA A 341 5.15 -12.22 -5.98
N LYS A 342 5.68 -13.18 -5.22
CA LYS A 342 6.83 -12.97 -4.32
C LYS A 342 8.09 -12.57 -5.10
N VAL A 343 8.37 -13.22 -6.23
CA VAL A 343 9.52 -12.88 -7.08
C VAL A 343 9.38 -11.47 -7.63
N VAL A 344 8.20 -11.09 -8.10
CA VAL A 344 7.93 -9.71 -8.56
C VAL A 344 8.13 -8.71 -7.42
N ALA A 345 7.57 -8.96 -6.24
CA ALA A 345 7.70 -8.08 -5.08
C ALA A 345 9.18 -7.93 -4.66
N ASN A 346 9.94 -9.03 -4.60
CA ASN A 346 11.36 -8.98 -4.29
C ASN A 346 12.18 -8.25 -5.37
N PHE A 347 11.85 -8.43 -6.65
CA PHE A 347 12.51 -7.71 -7.74
C PHE A 347 12.25 -6.21 -7.65
N LEU A 348 11.02 -5.79 -7.42
CA LEU A 348 10.65 -4.37 -7.25
C LEU A 348 11.33 -3.72 -6.03
N LEU A 349 11.72 -4.51 -5.03
CA LEU A 349 12.57 -4.10 -3.90
C LEU A 349 14.07 -4.21 -4.18
N SER A 350 14.51 -4.66 -5.35
CA SER A 350 15.94 -4.75 -5.64
C SER A 350 16.57 -3.36 -5.74
N PRO A 351 17.88 -3.20 -5.40
CA PRO A 351 18.58 -1.93 -5.53
C PRO A 351 18.49 -1.31 -6.94
N ALA A 352 18.56 -2.13 -7.98
CA ALA A 352 18.45 -1.67 -9.36
C ALA A 352 17.05 -1.14 -9.70
N ALA A 353 16.00 -1.86 -9.29
CA ALA A 353 14.62 -1.46 -9.53
C ALA A 353 14.25 -0.20 -8.73
N GLN A 354 14.69 -0.11 -7.49
CA GLN A 354 14.48 1.05 -6.63
C GLN A 354 15.25 2.29 -7.14
N ALA A 355 16.50 2.13 -7.57
CA ALA A 355 17.27 3.22 -8.15
C ALA A 355 16.64 3.76 -9.44
N ARG A 356 16.14 2.87 -10.32
CA ARG A 356 15.43 3.27 -11.54
C ARG A 356 14.13 4.00 -11.21
N LYS A 357 13.37 3.47 -10.26
CA LYS A 357 12.11 4.07 -9.80
C LYS A 357 12.33 5.47 -9.24
N ALA A 358 13.37 5.67 -8.43
CA ALA A 358 13.69 6.95 -7.82
C ALA A 358 14.21 8.01 -8.81
N ASN A 359 14.67 7.60 -9.98
CA ASN A 359 15.21 8.53 -10.97
C ASN A 359 14.07 9.31 -11.65
N PRO A 360 14.06 10.67 -11.59
CA PRO A 360 13.02 11.50 -12.20
C PRO A 360 12.88 11.32 -13.72
N ALA A 361 13.92 10.86 -14.42
CA ALA A 361 13.85 10.55 -15.85
C ALA A 361 12.96 9.33 -16.18
N PHE A 362 12.57 8.53 -15.17
CA PHE A 362 11.72 7.35 -15.36
C PHE A 362 10.39 7.45 -14.61
N TRP A 363 10.44 7.76 -13.30
CA TRP A 363 9.23 7.93 -12.48
C TRP A 363 9.43 9.00 -11.39
N GLY A 364 10.57 8.97 -10.67
CA GLY A 364 10.83 9.90 -9.59
C GLY A 364 10.18 9.53 -8.26
N ASP A 365 9.72 8.28 -8.09
CA ASP A 365 9.16 7.82 -6.81
C ASP A 365 10.30 7.40 -5.86
N PRO A 366 10.43 8.00 -4.66
CA PRO A 366 11.55 7.75 -3.77
C PRO A 366 11.72 6.29 -3.38
N SER A 367 12.99 5.88 -3.15
CA SER A 367 13.32 4.54 -2.70
C SER A 367 12.93 4.32 -1.24
N VAL A 368 12.51 3.10 -0.93
CA VAL A 368 12.30 2.63 0.45
C VAL A 368 13.53 1.92 1.03
N LEU A 369 14.62 1.82 0.27
CA LEU A 369 15.84 1.16 0.72
C LEU A 369 16.75 2.13 1.48
N ARG A 370 17.56 1.57 2.37
CA ARG A 370 18.67 2.31 2.99
C ARG A 370 19.61 2.85 1.91
N ALA A 371 20.17 4.03 2.14
CA ALA A 371 21.06 4.70 1.19
C ALA A 371 22.32 3.87 0.85
N ASP A 372 22.82 3.07 1.80
CA ASP A 372 23.97 2.18 1.60
C ASP A 372 23.67 0.98 0.69
N ALA A 373 22.39 0.61 0.56
CA ALA A 373 21.92 -0.46 -0.30
C ALA A 373 21.70 -0.01 -1.76
N LEU A 374 21.66 1.29 -2.02
CA LEU A 374 21.45 1.83 -3.37
C LEU A 374 22.77 1.92 -4.15
N PRO A 375 22.75 1.76 -5.50
CA PRO A 375 23.90 2.02 -6.34
C PRO A 375 24.31 3.50 -6.28
N ASP A 376 25.58 3.82 -6.57
CA ASP A 376 26.13 5.17 -6.48
C ASP A 376 25.34 6.19 -7.30
N SER A 377 24.77 5.79 -8.41
CA SER A 377 23.93 6.65 -9.26
C SER A 377 22.63 7.12 -8.59
N ALA A 378 22.20 6.47 -7.52
CA ALA A 378 21.00 6.81 -6.76
C ALA A 378 21.31 7.28 -5.33
N LYS A 379 22.56 7.25 -4.90
CA LYS A 379 22.98 7.81 -3.61
C LYS A 379 22.81 9.32 -3.59
N GLY A 380 22.31 9.84 -2.48
CA GLY A 380 22.12 11.28 -2.27
C GLY A 380 20.72 11.79 -2.65
N GLN A 381 19.84 10.95 -3.16
CA GLN A 381 18.43 11.30 -3.27
C GLN A 381 17.72 10.93 -1.93
N PRO A 382 17.18 11.92 -1.18
CA PRO A 382 16.50 11.61 0.08
C PRO A 382 15.21 10.86 -0.19
N ALA A 383 14.89 9.86 0.63
CA ALA A 383 13.58 9.19 0.60
C ALA A 383 12.44 10.15 0.92
N LEU A 384 12.68 11.14 1.78
CA LEU A 384 11.73 12.19 2.13
C LEU A 384 12.31 13.55 1.70
N ARG A 385 11.58 14.25 0.83
CA ARG A 385 11.95 15.63 0.41
C ARG A 385 11.48 16.66 1.41
N PHE A 386 10.35 16.40 2.06
CA PHE A 386 9.71 17.29 3.01
C PHE A 386 9.65 16.67 4.40
N LYS A 387 9.44 17.49 5.42
CA LYS A 387 9.13 17.00 6.77
C LYS A 387 7.87 16.12 6.70
N ALA A 388 7.97 14.87 7.15
CA ALA A 388 6.85 13.94 7.12
C ALA A 388 5.79 14.27 8.19
N VAL A 389 4.54 14.14 7.79
CA VAL A 389 3.37 14.09 8.68
C VAL A 389 2.67 12.75 8.45
N ALA A 390 2.42 12.02 9.53
CA ALA A 390 1.80 10.71 9.44
C ALA A 390 0.34 10.78 8.96
N GLU A 391 -0.09 9.74 8.27
CA GLU A 391 -1.49 9.56 7.87
C GLU A 391 -2.40 9.41 9.10
N PRO A 392 -3.60 10.03 9.09
CA PRO A 392 -4.64 9.70 10.04
C PRO A 392 -5.09 8.25 9.93
N HIS A 393 -5.71 7.72 10.99
CA HIS A 393 -6.32 6.40 10.95
C HIS A 393 -7.33 6.29 9.79
N PRO A 394 -7.40 5.18 9.04
CA PRO A 394 -8.21 5.05 7.82
C PRO A 394 -9.69 5.40 7.98
N SER A 395 -10.24 5.21 9.18
CA SER A 395 -11.64 5.59 9.48
C SER A 395 -11.95 7.07 9.30
N TRP A 396 -10.94 7.95 9.42
CA TRP A 396 -11.11 9.38 9.16
C TRP A 396 -11.35 9.63 7.68
N GLN A 397 -10.59 8.97 6.80
CA GLN A 397 -10.76 9.12 5.36
C GLN A 397 -12.18 8.75 4.93
N LEU A 398 -12.65 7.56 5.32
CA LEU A 398 -14.00 7.08 4.97
C LEU A 398 -15.10 8.06 5.41
N LYS A 399 -14.98 8.61 6.63
CA LYS A 399 -15.94 9.60 7.15
C LYS A 399 -15.83 10.95 6.44
N LEU A 400 -14.61 11.40 6.11
CA LEU A 400 -14.39 12.65 5.37
C LEU A 400 -14.99 12.58 3.97
N GLU A 401 -14.79 11.48 3.27
CA GLU A 401 -15.34 11.26 1.92
C GLU A 401 -16.87 11.25 1.94
N ALA A 402 -17.47 10.53 2.88
CA ALA A 402 -18.93 10.51 3.05
C ALA A 402 -19.50 11.90 3.36
N ALA A 403 -18.89 12.61 4.32
CA ALA A 403 -19.33 13.95 4.70
C ALA A 403 -19.10 15.00 3.59
N TRP A 404 -18.02 14.86 2.80
CA TRP A 404 -17.76 15.70 1.63
C TRP A 404 -18.83 15.46 0.55
N ALA A 405 -19.15 14.20 0.24
CA ALA A 405 -20.16 13.84 -0.74
C ALA A 405 -21.54 14.36 -0.35
N GLU A 406 -21.90 14.30 0.93
CA GLU A 406 -23.15 14.86 1.46
C GLU A 406 -23.23 16.39 1.32
N ARG A 407 -22.11 17.10 1.56
CA ARG A 407 -22.07 18.57 1.56
C ARG A 407 -21.95 19.18 0.16
N TYR A 408 -21.13 18.56 -0.70
CA TYR A 408 -20.66 19.16 -1.95
C TYR A 408 -20.86 18.28 -3.18
N GLY A 409 -21.38 17.07 -3.02
CA GLY A 409 -21.50 16.07 -4.08
C GLY A 409 -22.69 16.25 -5.04
N HIS A 410 -23.40 17.38 -4.98
CA HIS A 410 -24.64 17.66 -5.74
C HIS A 410 -24.36 18.18 -7.13
#